data_ce89046d5cd1e1c033a3ead4a7917559
#
_entry.id   ce89046d5cd1e1c033a3ead4a7917559
#
_cell.length_a   1.000
_cell.length_b   1.000
_cell.length_c   1.000
_cell.angle_alpha   90.00
_cell.angle_beta   90.00
_cell.angle_gamma   90.00
#
_symmetry.space_group_name_H-M   'P 1'
#
loop_
_entity.id
_entity.type
_entity.pdbx_description
1 polymer ?
#
loop_
_entity_poly.entity_id
_entity_poly.type
_entity_poly.pdbx_seq_one_letter_code
_entity_poly.pdbx_strand_id
1 'polypeptide(L)'
;SIRVEENFSFFKERVAEIRNELEALWKGIAKLVIVDITLNRDQDNPQLIFESLNSTGRELSQADLIRNFILMGLEPQLQTRLYERYWRPMEVDFGQEGYATHFDRFMRHFLTVKTGEIPNVREVYEAFKQYARSPEITGVESLVADIHASAKYYCAIALGAETNAELKSAF
;
A
#
# COMPACT_ATOMS: atom_id res chain seq x y z
N SER A 1 -9.48 -12.00 9.77
CA SER A 1 -9.23 -10.57 9.52
C SER A 1 -10.52 -9.82 9.76
N ILE A 2 -10.47 -8.75 10.54
CA ILE A 2 -11.65 -7.91 10.89
C ILE A 2 -12.42 -7.51 9.61
N ARG A 3 -11.72 -7.07 8.57
CA ARG A 3 -12.35 -6.70 7.28
C ARG A 3 -13.08 -7.85 6.58
N VAL A 4 -12.62 -9.09 6.73
CA VAL A 4 -13.29 -10.25 6.14
C VAL A 4 -14.61 -10.52 6.87
N GLU A 5 -14.61 -10.38 8.19
CA GLU A 5 -15.80 -10.55 9.01
C GLU A 5 -16.83 -9.44 8.77
N GLU A 6 -16.38 -8.19 8.70
CA GLU A 6 -17.22 -7.04 8.37
C GLU A 6 -17.85 -7.17 6.98
N ASN A 7 -17.06 -7.52 5.96
CA ASN A 7 -17.56 -7.75 4.61
C ASN A 7 -18.53 -8.94 4.55
N PHE A 8 -18.23 -10.03 5.26
CA PHE A 8 -19.13 -11.16 5.35
C PHE A 8 -20.49 -10.78 5.95
N SER A 9 -20.47 -10.04 7.06
CA SER A 9 -21.68 -9.55 7.71
C SER A 9 -22.48 -8.62 6.79
N PHE A 10 -21.81 -7.69 6.13
CA PHE A 10 -22.40 -6.77 5.15
C PHE A 10 -23.09 -7.55 4.02
N PHE A 11 -22.43 -8.51 3.38
CA PHE A 11 -23.04 -9.29 2.32
C PHE A 11 -24.18 -10.19 2.81
N LYS A 12 -24.05 -10.75 4.01
CA LYS A 12 -25.11 -11.55 4.64
C LYS A 12 -26.39 -10.73 4.84
N GLU A 13 -26.27 -9.51 5.33
CA GLU A 13 -27.41 -8.59 5.50
C GLU A 13 -28.03 -8.22 4.16
N ARG A 14 -27.20 -7.82 3.16
CA ARG A 14 -27.69 -7.47 1.83
C ARG A 14 -28.42 -8.63 1.13
N VAL A 15 -27.91 -9.84 1.22
CA VAL A 15 -28.57 -11.02 0.67
C VAL A 15 -29.90 -11.30 1.38
N ALA A 16 -29.97 -11.05 2.70
CA ALA A 16 -31.22 -11.21 3.47
C ALA A 16 -32.30 -10.21 3.03
N GLU A 17 -31.92 -8.98 2.64
CA GLU A 17 -32.86 -7.96 2.14
C GLU A 17 -33.49 -8.34 0.79
N ILE A 18 -32.75 -9.06 -0.07
CA ILE A 18 -33.19 -9.42 -1.44
C ILE A 18 -33.60 -10.88 -1.57
N ARG A 19 -34.12 -11.47 -0.50
CA ARG A 19 -34.50 -12.91 -0.48
C ARG A 19 -35.38 -13.37 -1.65
N ASN A 20 -36.22 -12.50 -2.15
CA ASN A 20 -37.12 -12.80 -3.28
C ASN A 20 -36.44 -12.72 -4.64
N GLU A 21 -35.21 -12.23 -4.70
CA GLU A 21 -34.41 -11.99 -5.93
C GLU A 21 -33.15 -12.84 -6.00
N LEU A 22 -33.05 -13.88 -5.15
CA LEU A 22 -31.83 -14.73 -5.09
C LEU A 22 -31.49 -15.39 -6.42
N GLU A 23 -32.51 -15.73 -7.23
CA GLU A 23 -32.29 -16.29 -8.57
C GLU A 23 -31.62 -15.25 -9.50
N ALA A 24 -32.02 -13.99 -9.43
CA ALA A 24 -31.44 -12.91 -10.21
C ALA A 24 -29.99 -12.61 -9.75
N LEU A 25 -29.77 -12.63 -8.44
CA LEU A 25 -28.43 -12.50 -7.86
C LEU A 25 -27.52 -13.64 -8.34
N TRP A 26 -27.97 -14.88 -8.29
CA TRP A 26 -27.23 -16.05 -8.76
C TRP A 26 -26.87 -15.96 -10.24
N LYS A 27 -27.84 -15.59 -11.08
CA LYS A 27 -27.62 -15.35 -12.51
C LYS A 27 -26.63 -14.20 -12.75
N GLY A 28 -26.61 -13.19 -11.89
CA GLY A 28 -25.63 -12.09 -11.93
C GLY A 28 -24.22 -12.57 -11.60
N ILE A 29 -24.07 -13.33 -10.54
CA ILE A 29 -22.77 -13.92 -10.12
C ILE A 29 -22.23 -14.85 -11.22
N ALA A 30 -23.10 -15.67 -11.82
CA ALA A 30 -22.70 -16.58 -12.90
C ALA A 30 -22.20 -15.88 -14.18
N LYS A 31 -22.43 -14.58 -14.33
CA LYS A 31 -21.90 -13.76 -15.44
C LYS A 31 -20.53 -13.16 -15.15
N LEU A 32 -20.05 -13.25 -13.91
CA LEU A 32 -18.71 -12.75 -13.56
C LEU A 32 -17.65 -13.61 -14.26
N VAL A 33 -16.72 -12.93 -14.90
CA VAL A 33 -15.54 -13.56 -15.50
C VAL A 33 -14.37 -13.35 -14.56
N ILE A 34 -13.77 -14.45 -14.12
CA ILE A 34 -12.56 -14.45 -13.31
C ILE A 34 -11.41 -14.84 -14.22
N VAL A 35 -10.39 -13.99 -14.26
CA VAL A 35 -9.13 -14.28 -14.95
C VAL A 35 -8.10 -14.65 -13.89
N ASP A 36 -7.65 -15.90 -13.93
CA ASP A 36 -6.55 -16.39 -13.09
C ASP A 36 -5.26 -16.36 -13.91
N ILE A 37 -4.27 -15.61 -13.43
CA ILE A 37 -2.97 -15.46 -14.09
C ILE A 37 -1.91 -16.07 -13.19
N THR A 38 -1.40 -17.23 -13.59
CA THR A 38 -0.29 -17.88 -12.90
C THR A 38 1.03 -17.35 -13.45
N LEU A 39 1.87 -16.79 -12.59
CA LEU A 39 3.18 -16.23 -12.95
C LEU A 39 4.29 -17.25 -12.69
N ASN A 40 5.20 -17.38 -13.65
CA ASN A 40 6.44 -18.13 -13.49
C ASN A 40 7.55 -17.19 -12.99
N ARG A 41 8.09 -17.46 -11.80
CA ARG A 41 9.10 -16.60 -11.15
C ARG A 41 10.32 -16.30 -12.03
N ASP A 42 10.72 -17.25 -12.86
CA ASP A 42 11.95 -17.15 -13.67
C ASP A 42 11.73 -16.51 -15.06
N GLN A 43 10.49 -16.34 -15.49
CA GLN A 43 10.13 -15.86 -16.83
C GLN A 43 9.31 -14.58 -16.81
N ASP A 44 8.44 -14.43 -15.83
CA ASP A 44 7.51 -13.31 -15.75
C ASP A 44 8.02 -12.25 -14.77
N ASN A 45 7.81 -10.99 -15.12
CA ASN A 45 8.04 -9.87 -14.21
C ASN A 45 6.70 -9.51 -13.51
N PRO A 46 6.49 -9.93 -12.25
CA PRO A 46 5.24 -9.68 -11.55
C PRO A 46 4.90 -8.20 -11.46
N GLN A 47 5.92 -7.35 -11.34
CA GLN A 47 5.75 -5.90 -11.23
C GLN A 47 5.19 -5.29 -12.52
N LEU A 48 5.72 -5.67 -13.70
CA LEU A 48 5.21 -5.16 -14.98
C LEU A 48 3.78 -5.63 -15.25
N ILE A 49 3.47 -6.88 -14.90
CA ILE A 49 2.11 -7.43 -15.06
C ILE A 49 1.14 -6.71 -14.14
N PHE A 50 1.53 -6.48 -12.88
CA PHE A 50 0.74 -5.75 -11.91
C PHE A 50 0.47 -4.30 -12.37
N GLU A 51 1.49 -3.57 -12.83
CA GLU A 51 1.36 -2.21 -13.35
C GLU A 51 0.43 -2.17 -14.58
N SER A 52 0.57 -3.13 -15.49
CA SER A 52 -0.27 -3.24 -16.69
C SER A 52 -1.75 -3.49 -16.35
N LEU A 53 -2.03 -4.43 -15.46
CA LEU A 53 -3.39 -4.72 -15.01
C LEU A 53 -4.02 -3.54 -14.27
N ASN A 54 -3.22 -2.83 -13.49
CA ASN A 54 -3.68 -1.69 -12.71
C ASN A 54 -4.05 -0.47 -13.58
N SER A 55 -3.41 -0.32 -14.74
CA SER A 55 -3.70 0.75 -15.69
C SER A 55 -5.10 0.65 -16.34
N THR A 56 -5.72 -0.54 -16.29
CA THR A 56 -7.03 -0.82 -16.91
C THR A 56 -8.18 -0.84 -15.92
N GLY A 57 -7.91 -0.74 -14.61
CA GLY A 57 -8.89 -0.83 -13.54
C GLY A 57 -9.02 0.45 -12.70
N ARG A 58 -9.44 0.29 -11.43
CA ARG A 58 -9.40 1.37 -10.45
C ARG A 58 -7.95 1.64 -10.08
N GLU A 59 -7.50 2.87 -10.31
CA GLU A 59 -6.15 3.29 -9.95
C GLU A 59 -5.88 3.03 -8.46
N LEU A 60 -4.75 2.36 -8.19
CA LEU A 60 -4.23 2.23 -6.83
C LEU A 60 -3.63 3.57 -6.37
N SER A 61 -3.59 3.76 -5.06
CA SER A 61 -2.86 4.88 -4.47
C SER A 61 -1.36 4.76 -4.79
N GLN A 62 -0.64 5.87 -4.80
CA GLN A 62 0.82 5.87 -4.94
C GLN A 62 1.47 5.01 -3.84
N ALA A 63 0.90 5.04 -2.64
CA ALA A 63 1.30 4.20 -1.51
C ALA A 63 1.22 2.71 -1.81
N ASP A 64 0.11 2.25 -2.40
CA ASP A 64 -0.07 0.83 -2.73
C ASP A 64 0.87 0.38 -3.85
N LEU A 65 1.11 1.24 -4.84
CA LEU A 65 2.09 0.99 -5.91
C LEU A 65 3.50 0.85 -5.34
N ILE A 66 3.90 1.75 -4.44
CA ILE A 66 5.22 1.72 -3.77
C ILE A 66 5.35 0.47 -2.91
N ARG A 67 4.34 0.14 -2.09
CA ARG A 67 4.35 -1.08 -1.28
C ARG A 67 4.55 -2.33 -2.13
N ASN A 68 3.80 -2.43 -3.21
CA ASN A 68 3.88 -3.57 -4.11
C ASN A 68 5.23 -3.63 -4.82
N PHE A 69 5.77 -2.51 -5.26
CA PHE A 69 7.11 -2.45 -5.84
C PHE A 69 8.19 -2.97 -4.88
N ILE A 70 8.11 -2.59 -3.60
CA ILE A 70 9.07 -3.02 -2.58
C ILE A 70 8.94 -4.52 -2.27
N LEU A 71 7.72 -5.00 -2.10
CA LEU A 71 7.46 -6.34 -1.56
C LEU A 71 7.32 -7.42 -2.63
N MET A 72 6.92 -7.04 -3.84
CA MET A 72 6.65 -8.00 -4.91
C MET A 72 7.93 -8.63 -5.43
N GLY A 73 7.89 -9.95 -5.64
CA GLY A 73 9.04 -10.70 -6.16
C GLY A 73 10.13 -11.03 -5.15
N LEU A 74 10.01 -10.58 -3.90
CA LEU A 74 10.91 -10.98 -2.83
C LEU A 74 10.64 -12.44 -2.40
N GLU A 75 11.67 -13.06 -1.83
CA GLU A 75 11.50 -14.33 -1.12
C GLU A 75 10.42 -14.21 -0.03
N PRO A 76 9.51 -15.21 0.12
CA PRO A 76 8.36 -15.11 1.03
C PRO A 76 8.73 -14.76 2.48
N GLN A 77 9.84 -15.29 2.97
CA GLN A 77 10.32 -15.00 4.33
C GLN A 77 10.79 -13.55 4.47
N LEU A 78 11.51 -13.03 3.48
CA LEU A 78 11.95 -11.64 3.44
C LEU A 78 10.77 -10.70 3.30
N GLN A 79 9.84 -11.00 2.39
CA GLN A 79 8.62 -10.23 2.18
C GLN A 79 7.81 -10.09 3.48
N THR A 80 7.55 -11.21 4.16
CA THR A 80 6.83 -11.23 5.45
C THR A 80 7.56 -10.42 6.50
N ARG A 81 8.88 -10.60 6.62
CA ARG A 81 9.70 -9.88 7.59
C ARG A 81 9.67 -8.37 7.36
N LEU A 82 9.82 -7.91 6.11
CA LEU A 82 9.78 -6.46 5.79
C LEU A 82 8.41 -5.87 6.04
N TYR A 83 7.36 -6.60 5.68
CA TYR A 83 5.98 -6.17 5.93
C TYR A 83 5.70 -6.04 7.43
N GLU A 84 5.94 -7.10 8.22
CA GLU A 84 5.62 -7.12 9.66
C GLU A 84 6.50 -6.17 10.48
N ARG A 85 7.77 -6.01 10.10
CA ARG A 85 8.73 -5.22 10.88
C ARG A 85 8.65 -3.72 10.58
N TYR A 86 8.35 -3.34 9.34
CA TYR A 86 8.43 -1.96 8.91
C TYR A 86 7.12 -1.42 8.32
N TRP A 87 6.54 -2.14 7.34
CA TRP A 87 5.39 -1.59 6.61
C TRP A 87 4.13 -1.55 7.45
N ARG A 88 3.76 -2.65 8.06
CA ARG A 88 2.60 -2.73 8.95
C ARG A 88 2.63 -1.75 10.12
N PRO A 89 3.77 -1.52 10.82
CA PRO A 89 3.87 -0.46 11.80
C PRO A 89 3.55 0.93 11.22
N MET A 90 4.01 1.25 10.02
CA MET A 90 3.63 2.51 9.36
C MET A 90 2.13 2.61 9.12
N GLU A 91 1.48 1.54 8.60
CA GLU A 91 0.02 1.51 8.43
C GLU A 91 -0.72 1.78 9.75
N VAL A 92 -0.19 1.25 10.85
CA VAL A 92 -0.75 1.46 12.19
C VAL A 92 -0.53 2.90 12.69
N ASP A 93 0.69 3.43 12.53
CA ASP A 93 1.06 4.78 12.98
C ASP A 93 0.26 5.86 12.23
N PHE A 94 0.02 5.68 10.94
CA PHE A 94 -0.85 6.55 10.15
C PHE A 94 -2.33 6.39 10.52
N GLY A 95 -2.74 5.20 10.96
CA GLY A 95 -4.15 4.82 11.06
C GLY A 95 -4.83 4.66 9.70
N GLN A 96 -6.02 4.13 9.67
CA GLN A 96 -6.72 3.81 8.42
C GLN A 96 -7.00 5.04 7.55
N GLU A 97 -7.49 6.12 8.15
CA GLU A 97 -7.80 7.36 7.45
C GLU A 97 -6.52 8.10 7.03
N GLY A 98 -5.56 8.22 7.95
CA GLY A 98 -4.28 8.88 7.68
C GLY A 98 -3.48 8.16 6.59
N TYR A 99 -3.47 6.83 6.57
CA TYR A 99 -2.82 6.08 5.51
C TYR A 99 -3.44 6.36 4.14
N ALA A 100 -4.76 6.40 4.06
CA ALA A 100 -5.47 6.66 2.80
C ALA A 100 -5.29 8.10 2.28
N THR A 101 -5.10 9.09 3.15
CA THR A 101 -5.13 10.51 2.78
C THR A 101 -3.76 11.19 2.85
N HIS A 102 -2.84 10.69 3.67
CA HIS A 102 -1.54 11.34 3.94
C HIS A 102 -0.34 10.56 3.44
N PHE A 103 -0.43 9.24 3.21
CA PHE A 103 0.74 8.44 2.90
C PHE A 103 1.38 8.83 1.55
N ASP A 104 0.58 9.14 0.53
CA ASP A 104 1.10 9.63 -0.76
C ASP A 104 1.86 10.97 -0.59
N ARG A 105 1.35 11.86 0.26
CA ARG A 105 2.02 13.13 0.60
C ARG A 105 3.31 12.89 1.38
N PHE A 106 3.28 11.97 2.32
CA PHE A 106 4.46 11.56 3.06
C PHE A 106 5.55 11.07 2.11
N MET A 107 5.22 10.16 1.20
CA MET A 107 6.20 9.63 0.24
C MET A 107 6.78 10.73 -0.67
N ARG A 108 5.96 11.69 -1.07
CA ARG A 108 6.42 12.87 -1.80
C ARG A 108 7.44 13.68 -1.00
N HIS A 109 7.16 13.95 0.29
CA HIS A 109 8.08 14.67 1.17
C HIS A 109 9.36 13.87 1.43
N PHE A 110 9.24 12.56 1.67
CA PHE A 110 10.38 11.66 1.81
C PHE A 110 11.32 11.77 0.61
N LEU A 111 10.80 11.64 -0.59
CA LEU A 111 11.58 11.76 -1.82
C LEU A 111 12.21 13.16 -1.95
N THR A 112 11.46 14.22 -1.63
CA THR A 112 12.02 15.58 -1.64
C THR A 112 13.23 15.72 -0.73
N VAL A 113 13.16 15.17 0.48
CA VAL A 113 14.29 15.19 1.43
C VAL A 113 15.48 14.38 0.92
N LYS A 114 15.21 13.24 0.27
CA LYS A 114 16.27 12.33 -0.21
C LYS A 114 16.95 12.77 -1.50
N THR A 115 16.20 13.38 -2.40
CA THR A 115 16.68 13.72 -3.75
C THR A 115 16.94 15.22 -3.94
N GLY A 116 16.37 16.08 -3.09
CA GLY A 116 16.34 17.53 -3.30
C GLY A 116 15.32 18.00 -4.33
N GLU A 117 14.62 17.07 -5.01
CA GLU A 117 13.63 17.37 -6.05
C GLU A 117 12.21 17.18 -5.51
N ILE A 118 11.28 18.01 -5.97
CA ILE A 118 9.86 17.92 -5.56
C ILE A 118 9.07 17.16 -6.63
N PRO A 119 8.73 15.88 -6.42
CA PRO A 119 7.97 15.11 -7.41
C PRO A 119 6.56 15.68 -7.63
N ASN A 120 6.03 15.52 -8.85
CA ASN A 120 4.61 15.73 -9.08
C ASN A 120 3.79 14.73 -8.24
N VAL A 121 2.65 15.17 -7.69
CA VAL A 121 1.80 14.34 -6.83
C VAL A 121 1.34 13.04 -7.53
N ARG A 122 1.11 13.09 -8.84
CA ARG A 122 0.70 11.93 -9.64
C ARG A 122 1.86 11.04 -10.09
N GLU A 123 3.09 11.48 -9.88
CA GLU A 123 4.31 10.82 -10.35
C GLU A 123 5.22 10.38 -9.19
N VAL A 124 4.69 10.39 -7.97
CA VAL A 124 5.45 9.99 -6.76
C VAL A 124 5.98 8.57 -6.89
N TYR A 125 5.20 7.66 -7.44
CA TYR A 125 5.63 6.28 -7.68
C TYR A 125 6.77 6.18 -8.69
N GLU A 126 6.71 6.92 -9.80
CA GLU A 126 7.78 6.94 -10.80
C GLU A 126 9.08 7.50 -10.21
N ALA A 127 8.98 8.62 -9.48
CA ALA A 127 10.12 9.19 -8.77
C ALA A 127 10.69 8.22 -7.72
N PHE A 128 9.83 7.48 -7.02
CA PHE A 128 10.26 6.45 -6.09
C PHE A 128 11.02 5.31 -6.77
N LYS A 129 10.55 4.83 -7.91
CA LYS A 129 11.26 3.78 -8.69
C LYS A 129 12.66 4.23 -9.11
N GLN A 130 12.80 5.48 -9.52
CA GLN A 130 14.10 6.05 -9.89
C GLN A 130 15.03 6.11 -8.66
N TYR A 131 14.55 6.64 -7.55
CA TYR A 131 15.29 6.69 -6.30
C TYR A 131 15.70 5.29 -5.80
N ALA A 132 14.77 4.34 -5.76
CA ALA A 132 15.04 2.97 -5.30
C ALA A 132 16.07 2.21 -6.15
N ARG A 133 16.26 2.62 -7.41
CA ARG A 133 17.27 2.07 -8.33
C ARG A 133 18.59 2.84 -8.32
N SER A 134 18.69 3.90 -7.55
CA SER A 134 19.92 4.70 -7.47
C SER A 134 21.05 3.91 -6.80
N PRO A 135 22.32 4.18 -7.17
CA PRO A 135 23.48 3.50 -6.55
C PRO A 135 23.62 3.70 -5.04
N GLU A 136 22.94 4.71 -4.50
CA GLU A 136 22.94 5.04 -3.08
C GLU A 136 22.13 4.02 -2.25
N ILE A 137 21.20 3.30 -2.88
CA ILE A 137 20.37 2.32 -2.22
C ILE A 137 21.05 0.95 -2.22
N THR A 138 21.61 0.59 -1.08
CA THR A 138 22.41 -0.63 -0.91
C THR A 138 21.58 -1.89 -0.67
N GLY A 139 20.25 -1.75 -0.43
CA GLY A 139 19.37 -2.89 -0.23
C GLY A 139 17.95 -2.52 0.13
N VAL A 140 17.02 -3.43 -0.16
CA VAL A 140 15.59 -3.22 0.08
C VAL A 140 15.27 -3.02 1.56
N GLU A 141 15.91 -3.75 2.46
CA GLU A 141 15.64 -3.65 3.90
C GLU A 141 16.08 -2.28 4.46
N SER A 142 17.24 -1.76 4.04
CA SER A 142 17.71 -0.43 4.44
C SER A 142 16.78 0.67 3.91
N LEU A 143 16.30 0.55 2.68
CA LEU A 143 15.33 1.46 2.10
C LEU A 143 14.03 1.50 2.90
N VAL A 144 13.45 0.33 3.21
CA VAL A 144 12.19 0.25 3.95
C VAL A 144 12.35 0.73 5.39
N ALA A 145 13.48 0.43 6.02
CA ALA A 145 13.81 0.93 7.36
C ALA A 145 13.89 2.47 7.41
N ASP A 146 14.48 3.08 6.38
CA ASP A 146 14.61 4.53 6.25
C ASP A 146 13.23 5.19 6.02
N ILE A 147 12.38 4.61 5.17
CA ILE A 147 10.99 5.06 4.99
C ILE A 147 10.25 5.00 6.33
N HIS A 148 10.35 3.88 7.04
CA HIS A 148 9.69 3.70 8.34
C HIS A 148 10.17 4.72 9.39
N ALA A 149 11.48 4.97 9.48
CA ALA A 149 12.02 5.98 10.39
C ALA A 149 11.49 7.38 10.06
N SER A 150 11.44 7.73 8.76
CA SER A 150 10.92 9.01 8.28
C SER A 150 9.42 9.16 8.51
N ALA A 151 8.66 8.07 8.40
CA ALA A 151 7.21 8.03 8.64
C ALA A 151 6.85 8.44 10.07
N LYS A 152 7.65 8.04 11.06
CA LYS A 152 7.44 8.44 12.47
C LYS A 152 7.50 9.95 12.66
N TYR A 153 8.49 10.60 12.04
CA TYR A 153 8.58 12.07 12.10
C TYR A 153 7.38 12.73 11.40
N TYR A 154 7.00 12.20 10.24
CA TYR A 154 5.84 12.73 9.53
C TYR A 154 4.55 12.59 10.34
N CYS A 155 4.30 11.42 10.95
CA CYS A 155 3.13 11.20 11.78
C CYS A 155 3.09 12.12 12.99
N ALA A 156 4.24 12.35 13.65
CA ALA A 156 4.35 13.29 14.75
C ALA A 156 3.98 14.72 14.34
N ILE A 157 4.54 15.20 13.22
CA ILE A 157 4.40 16.59 12.76
C ILE A 157 3.04 16.84 12.09
N ALA A 158 2.66 15.97 11.15
CA ALA A 158 1.50 16.19 10.28
C ALA A 158 0.18 15.65 10.84
N LEU A 159 0.25 14.61 11.69
CA LEU A 159 -0.94 13.95 12.27
C LEU A 159 -1.07 14.19 13.78
N GLY A 160 -0.10 14.88 14.42
CA GLY A 160 -0.09 15.07 15.87
C GLY A 160 0.07 13.76 16.66
N ALA A 161 0.59 12.70 16.01
CA ALA A 161 0.70 11.35 16.56
C ALA A 161 2.03 11.13 17.31
N GLU A 162 2.51 12.15 18.07
CA GLU A 162 3.72 12.03 18.86
C GLU A 162 3.46 11.15 20.09
N THR A 163 4.30 10.13 20.26
CA THR A 163 4.21 9.18 21.38
C THR A 163 5.13 9.54 22.55
N ASN A 164 6.18 10.36 22.30
CA ASN A 164 7.03 10.85 23.36
C ASN A 164 6.35 11.98 24.12
N ALA A 165 6.14 11.80 25.45
CA ALA A 165 5.41 12.75 26.30
C ALA A 165 6.08 14.14 26.34
N GLU A 166 7.40 14.21 26.32
CA GLU A 166 8.14 15.47 26.34
C GLU A 166 8.00 16.24 25.01
N LEU A 167 8.10 15.53 23.88
CA LEU A 167 7.91 16.12 22.57
C LEU A 167 6.45 16.48 22.32
N LYS A 168 5.50 15.68 22.77
CA LYS A 168 4.07 15.97 22.67
C LYS A 168 3.66 17.28 23.34
N SER A 169 4.39 17.69 24.38
CA SER A 169 4.12 18.96 25.06
C SER A 169 4.70 20.18 24.31
N ALA A 170 5.54 19.96 23.29
CA ALA A 170 6.16 20.99 22.46
C ALA A 170 5.43 21.27 21.15
N PHE A 171 4.47 20.41 20.79
CA PHE A 171 3.58 20.55 19.64
C PHE A 171 2.12 20.77 20.09
#